data_3fd7d138ffe200292028f75a2fdcbc44
#
_entry.id   3fd7d138ffe200292028f75a2fdcbc44
#
_cell.length_a   1.000
_cell.length_b   1.000
_cell.length_c   1.000
_cell.angle_alpha   90.00
_cell.angle_beta   90.00
_cell.angle_gamma   90.00
#
_symmetry.space_group_name_H-M   'P 1'
#
loop_
_entity.id
_entity.type
_entity.pdbx_description
1 polymer ?
#
loop_
_entity_poly.entity_id
_entity_poly.type
_entity_poly.pdbx_seq_one_letter_code
_entity_poly.pdbx_strand_id
1 'polypeptide(L)'
;MKIVIIATEPSGDYLASELIKSLKNKRKKIFISGVGGELMQKNGLLSWVSIKNFNAIGIFEVVIRIFKFIKLMNLIERKIREANPDIIITVDSPSFSYRIIKRLQDIRKKTRFIHYVAPTVWAWKSYRAKIFSNLYDKIFTLFKFEPRYFLKHG
;
A
#
# COMPACT_ATOMS: atom_id res chain seq x y z
N MET A 1 -10.86 -1.10 -15.58
CA MET A 1 -9.68 -0.63 -14.83
C MET A 1 -9.45 -1.54 -13.64
N LYS A 2 -8.24 -2.06 -13.48
CA LYS A 2 -7.83 -2.94 -12.39
C LYS A 2 -7.02 -2.15 -11.36
N ILE A 3 -7.44 -2.17 -10.11
CA ILE A 3 -6.76 -1.46 -9.02
C ILE A 3 -6.35 -2.48 -7.97
N VAL A 4 -5.10 -2.46 -7.57
CA VAL A 4 -4.62 -3.19 -6.40
C VAL A 4 -4.49 -2.22 -5.24
N ILE A 5 -5.11 -2.54 -4.10
CA ILE A 5 -5.02 -1.74 -2.88
C ILE A 5 -4.40 -2.60 -1.77
N ILE A 6 -3.40 -2.05 -1.09
CA ILE A 6 -2.66 -2.76 -0.04
C ILE A 6 -2.70 -1.94 1.25
N ALA A 7 -3.39 -2.48 2.25
CA ALA A 7 -3.40 -2.00 3.62
C ALA A 7 -3.06 -3.16 4.55
N THR A 8 -2.05 -3.02 5.40
CA THR A 8 -1.56 -4.10 6.26
C THR A 8 -1.88 -3.89 7.74
N GLU A 9 -2.51 -2.77 8.07
CA GLU A 9 -2.88 -2.37 9.43
C GLU A 9 -4.35 -1.96 9.51
N PRO A 10 -5.00 -2.04 10.70
CA PRO A 10 -6.42 -1.67 10.86
C PRO A 10 -6.74 -0.21 10.47
N SER A 11 -5.83 0.74 10.75
CA SER A 11 -5.95 2.14 10.33
C SER A 11 -6.04 2.27 8.81
N GLY A 12 -5.14 1.57 8.12
CA GLY A 12 -5.11 1.51 6.67
C GLY A 12 -6.35 0.82 6.08
N ASP A 13 -6.86 -0.24 6.72
CA ASP A 13 -8.11 -0.92 6.32
C ASP A 13 -9.31 0.03 6.35
N TYR A 14 -9.44 0.81 7.41
CA TYR A 14 -10.49 1.82 7.53
C TYR A 14 -10.40 2.87 6.42
N LEU A 15 -9.24 3.51 6.26
CA LEU A 15 -9.05 4.58 5.26
C LEU A 15 -9.22 4.06 3.82
N ALA A 16 -8.68 2.88 3.54
CA ALA A 16 -8.83 2.25 2.23
C ALA A 16 -10.27 1.83 1.94
N SER A 17 -11.04 1.44 2.97
CA SER A 17 -12.45 1.10 2.80
C SER A 17 -13.27 2.28 2.31
N GLU A 18 -13.05 3.48 2.87
CA GLU A 18 -13.71 4.72 2.43
C GLU A 18 -13.26 5.13 1.01
N LEU A 19 -11.97 4.94 0.70
CA LEU A 19 -11.47 5.14 -0.66
C LEU A 19 -12.17 4.22 -1.67
N ILE A 20 -12.36 2.93 -1.34
CA ILE A 20 -13.05 1.95 -2.20
C ILE A 20 -14.50 2.38 -2.46
N LYS A 21 -15.24 2.79 -1.42
CA LYS A 21 -16.60 3.33 -1.58
C LYS A 21 -16.63 4.49 -2.56
N SER A 22 -15.73 5.46 -2.37
CA SER A 22 -15.62 6.65 -3.20
C SER A 22 -15.31 6.33 -4.66
N LEU A 23 -14.39 5.40 -4.89
CA LEU A 23 -14.02 4.95 -6.23
C LEU A 23 -15.17 4.26 -6.94
N LYS A 24 -15.91 3.36 -6.26
CA LYS A 24 -17.05 2.65 -6.82
C LYS A 24 -18.22 3.57 -7.15
N ASN A 25 -18.45 4.57 -6.32
CA ASN A 25 -19.50 5.57 -6.59
C ASN A 25 -19.20 6.41 -7.86
N LYS A 26 -17.92 6.67 -8.12
CA LYS A 26 -17.52 7.47 -9.28
C LYS A 26 -17.36 6.66 -10.58
N ARG A 27 -17.10 5.36 -10.48
CA ARG A 27 -16.85 4.50 -11.66
C ARG A 27 -17.46 3.10 -11.47
N LYS A 28 -18.43 2.76 -12.33
CA LYS A 28 -19.14 1.45 -12.26
C LYS A 28 -18.29 0.24 -12.69
N LYS A 29 -17.25 0.44 -13.51
CA LYS A 29 -16.43 -0.67 -14.05
C LYS A 29 -14.99 -0.63 -13.50
N ILE A 30 -14.83 -0.84 -12.20
CA ILE A 30 -13.52 -1.05 -11.56
C ILE A 30 -13.48 -2.41 -10.86
N PHE A 31 -12.34 -3.07 -11.00
CA PHE A 31 -12.03 -4.31 -10.31
C PHE A 31 -10.96 -4.02 -9.26
N ILE A 32 -11.27 -4.30 -7.98
CA ILE A 32 -10.38 -3.99 -6.86
C ILE A 32 -9.99 -5.26 -6.16
N SER A 33 -8.69 -5.54 -6.08
CA SER A 33 -8.12 -6.67 -5.36
C SER A 33 -6.89 -6.23 -4.56
N GLY A 34 -6.37 -7.08 -3.69
CA GLY A 34 -5.16 -6.74 -2.94
C GLY A 34 -5.12 -7.33 -1.55
N VAL A 35 -4.63 -6.54 -0.61
CA VAL A 35 -4.50 -6.89 0.81
C VAL A 35 -5.29 -5.90 1.64
N GLY A 36 -6.17 -6.39 2.48
CA GLY A 36 -6.99 -5.56 3.36
C GLY A 36 -7.80 -6.40 4.34
N GLY A 37 -8.35 -5.72 5.32
CA GLY A 37 -9.18 -6.31 6.36
C GLY A 37 -10.65 -6.42 5.97
N GLU A 38 -11.47 -6.59 7.00
CA GLU A 38 -12.92 -6.82 6.84
C GLU A 38 -13.66 -5.60 6.28
N LEU A 39 -13.21 -4.38 6.61
CA LEU A 39 -13.86 -3.15 6.13
C LEU A 39 -13.67 -2.98 4.62
N MET A 40 -12.46 -3.19 4.11
CA MET A 40 -12.21 -3.16 2.67
C MET A 40 -12.97 -4.28 1.95
N GLN A 41 -13.02 -5.49 2.51
CA GLN A 41 -13.75 -6.63 1.92
C GLN A 41 -15.26 -6.36 1.85
N LYS A 42 -15.87 -5.83 2.91
CA LYS A 42 -17.28 -5.40 2.92
C LYS A 42 -17.59 -4.37 1.83
N ASN A 43 -16.61 -3.55 1.45
CA ASN A 43 -16.74 -2.58 0.37
C ASN A 43 -16.30 -3.14 -1.01
N GLY A 44 -16.01 -4.45 -1.07
CA GLY A 44 -15.80 -5.20 -2.31
C GLY A 44 -14.34 -5.26 -2.78
N LEU A 45 -13.39 -5.28 -1.85
CA LEU A 45 -12.03 -5.75 -2.10
C LEU A 45 -12.03 -7.27 -2.23
N LEU A 46 -11.43 -7.79 -3.29
CA LEU A 46 -11.01 -9.19 -3.35
C LEU A 46 -9.68 -9.33 -2.60
N SER A 47 -9.74 -9.71 -1.32
CA SER A 47 -8.53 -9.82 -0.49
C SER A 47 -7.79 -11.13 -0.76
N TRP A 48 -6.46 -11.04 -0.97
CA TRP A 48 -5.58 -12.18 -1.19
C TRP A 48 -5.02 -12.78 0.10
N VAL A 49 -4.90 -11.93 1.12
CA VAL A 49 -4.25 -12.27 2.40
C VAL A 49 -4.94 -11.52 3.52
N SER A 50 -5.15 -12.20 4.65
CA SER A 50 -5.67 -11.55 5.86
C SER A 50 -4.63 -10.60 6.47
N ILE A 51 -5.07 -9.42 6.91
CA ILE A 51 -4.20 -8.49 7.66
C ILE A 51 -3.69 -9.07 8.99
N LYS A 52 -4.39 -10.07 9.54
CA LYS A 52 -3.95 -10.79 10.75
C LYS A 52 -2.56 -11.43 10.59
N ASN A 53 -2.17 -11.79 9.36
CA ASN A 53 -0.86 -12.34 9.05
C ASN A 53 0.31 -11.36 9.27
N PHE A 54 0.03 -10.06 9.35
CA PHE A 54 1.02 -9.01 9.63
C PHE A 54 1.19 -8.75 11.15
N ASN A 55 0.15 -9.04 11.95
CA ASN A 55 0.10 -8.75 13.38
C ASN A 55 0.47 -9.95 14.26
N ALA A 56 0.38 -11.19 13.74
CA ALA A 56 0.62 -12.42 14.49
C ALA A 56 2.10 -12.68 14.75
N ILE A 57 2.73 -11.84 15.62
CA ILE A 57 4.16 -11.93 15.81
C ILE A 57 4.55 -11.70 17.27
N GLY A 58 4.70 -12.79 18.03
CA GLY A 58 5.25 -12.81 19.38
C GLY A 58 6.77 -12.49 19.43
N ILE A 59 7.28 -12.15 20.61
CA ILE A 59 8.64 -11.59 20.80
C ILE A 59 9.76 -12.63 20.59
N PHE A 60 9.48 -13.92 20.70
CA PHE A 60 10.49 -14.98 20.79
C PHE A 60 11.02 -15.59 19.46
N GLU A 61 10.50 -15.19 18.30
CA GLU A 61 10.79 -15.88 17.04
C GLU A 61 11.26 -14.94 15.89
N VAL A 62 12.26 -14.10 16.13
CA VAL A 62 12.72 -13.09 15.14
C VAL A 62 13.09 -13.70 13.80
N VAL A 63 13.77 -14.83 13.77
CA VAL A 63 14.24 -15.48 12.54
C VAL A 63 13.07 -16.08 11.75
N ILE A 64 12.19 -16.82 12.41
CA ILE A 64 10.97 -17.38 11.77
C ILE A 64 10.09 -16.28 11.21
N ARG A 65 10.05 -15.15 11.87
CA ARG A 65 9.37 -13.92 11.50
C ARG A 65 9.84 -13.36 10.17
N ILE A 66 11.15 -13.27 9.97
CA ILE A 66 11.76 -12.76 8.75
C ILE A 66 11.39 -13.68 7.58
N PHE A 67 11.48 -15.00 7.76
CA PHE A 67 11.09 -15.95 6.72
C PHE A 67 9.60 -15.90 6.36
N LYS A 68 8.72 -15.80 7.37
CA LYS A 68 7.27 -15.63 7.16
C LYS A 68 6.98 -14.33 6.40
N PHE A 69 7.63 -13.23 6.80
CA PHE A 69 7.49 -11.94 6.13
C PHE A 69 7.97 -11.98 4.67
N ILE A 70 9.11 -12.62 4.39
CA ILE A 70 9.64 -12.77 3.03
C ILE A 70 8.68 -13.61 2.18
N LYS A 71 8.17 -14.74 2.70
CA LYS A 71 7.17 -15.57 2.01
C LYS A 71 5.91 -14.77 1.69
N LEU A 72 5.42 -13.98 2.64
CA LEU A 72 4.26 -13.12 2.47
C LEU A 72 4.49 -12.05 1.39
N MET A 73 5.65 -11.40 1.43
CA MET A 73 6.06 -10.43 0.41
C MET A 73 6.10 -11.06 -0.99
N ASN A 74 6.70 -12.24 -1.11
CA ASN A 74 6.79 -12.96 -2.39
C ASN A 74 5.40 -13.37 -2.91
N LEU A 75 4.51 -13.81 -2.02
CA LEU A 75 3.13 -14.14 -2.39
C LEU A 75 2.40 -12.90 -2.92
N ILE A 76 2.48 -11.78 -2.21
CA ILE A 76 1.81 -10.53 -2.59
C ILE A 76 2.38 -10.00 -3.91
N GLU A 77 3.70 -10.00 -4.08
CA GLU A 77 4.35 -9.60 -5.33
C GLU A 77 3.85 -10.44 -6.52
N ARG A 78 3.83 -11.77 -6.37
CA ARG A 78 3.31 -12.67 -7.39
C ARG A 78 1.85 -12.34 -7.74
N LYS A 79 0.99 -12.18 -6.72
CA LYS A 79 -0.43 -11.84 -6.91
C LYS A 79 -0.63 -10.50 -7.62
N ILE A 80 0.21 -9.51 -7.35
CA ILE A 80 0.18 -8.22 -8.05
C ILE A 80 0.52 -8.42 -9.53
N ARG A 81 1.57 -9.18 -9.84
CA ARG A 81 2.00 -9.45 -11.21
C ARG A 81 0.93 -10.23 -12.00
N GLU A 82 0.31 -11.24 -11.37
CA GLU A 82 -0.81 -12.00 -11.95
C GLU A 82 -2.02 -11.10 -12.23
N ALA A 83 -2.34 -10.17 -11.33
CA ALA A 83 -3.45 -9.23 -11.49
C ALA A 83 -3.24 -8.23 -12.65
N ASN A 84 -1.98 -7.93 -12.99
CA ASN A 84 -1.59 -6.95 -14.01
C ASN A 84 -2.38 -5.64 -13.88
N PRO A 85 -2.20 -4.89 -12.77
CA PRO A 85 -3.03 -3.75 -12.44
C PRO A 85 -2.66 -2.50 -13.25
N ASP A 86 -3.66 -1.63 -13.48
CA ASP A 86 -3.45 -0.29 -14.01
C ASP A 86 -2.89 0.65 -12.92
N ILE A 87 -3.33 0.42 -11.66
CA ILE A 87 -2.96 1.26 -10.51
C ILE A 87 -2.69 0.37 -9.30
N ILE A 88 -1.62 0.66 -8.57
CA ILE A 88 -1.36 0.12 -7.23
C ILE A 88 -1.44 1.27 -6.23
N ILE A 89 -2.24 1.08 -5.18
CA ILE A 89 -2.39 2.02 -4.08
C ILE A 89 -1.92 1.33 -2.80
N THR A 90 -0.84 1.82 -2.20
CA THR A 90 -0.45 1.40 -0.84
C THR A 90 -1.00 2.41 0.16
N VAL A 91 -1.54 1.93 1.27
CA VAL A 91 -2.19 2.76 2.29
C VAL A 91 -1.45 2.60 3.59
N ASP A 92 -0.93 3.71 4.14
CA ASP A 92 -0.18 3.71 5.39
C ASP A 92 1.03 2.74 5.37
N SER A 93 1.45 2.23 6.54
CA SER A 93 2.52 1.22 6.70
C SER A 93 3.76 1.47 5.84
N PRO A 94 4.47 2.61 6.02
CA PRO A 94 5.52 3.06 5.09
C PRO A 94 6.64 2.05 4.86
N SER A 95 6.96 1.25 5.90
CA SER A 95 8.04 0.25 5.80
C SER A 95 7.68 -0.93 4.92
N PHE A 96 6.43 -1.39 4.94
CA PHE A 96 5.92 -2.41 4.05
C PHE A 96 5.76 -1.86 2.62
N SER A 97 5.10 -0.72 2.51
CA SER A 97 4.81 -0.03 1.25
C SER A 97 6.09 0.23 0.43
N TYR A 98 7.15 0.73 1.09
CA TYR A 98 8.46 0.89 0.47
C TYR A 98 9.00 -0.42 -0.11
N ARG A 99 8.99 -1.50 0.67
CA ARG A 99 9.59 -2.77 0.25
C ARG A 99 8.86 -3.40 -0.92
N ILE A 100 7.53 -3.40 -0.91
CA ILE A 100 6.75 -4.00 -1.99
C ILE A 100 6.86 -3.19 -3.29
N ILE A 101 6.78 -1.87 -3.23
CA ILE A 101 6.87 -1.02 -4.41
C ILE A 101 8.27 -1.00 -5.01
N LYS A 102 9.32 -1.08 -4.17
CA LYS A 102 10.70 -1.20 -4.67
C LYS A 102 10.91 -2.46 -5.53
N ARG A 103 10.25 -3.57 -5.21
CA ARG A 103 10.31 -4.82 -6.00
C ARG A 103 9.55 -4.75 -7.31
N LEU A 104 8.63 -3.80 -7.46
CA LEU A 104 7.71 -3.68 -8.60
C LEU A 104 8.10 -2.55 -9.57
N GLN A 105 9.28 -1.93 -9.42
CA GLN A 105 9.67 -0.79 -10.26
C GLN A 105 9.76 -1.14 -11.76
N ASP A 106 10.01 -2.38 -12.10
CA ASP A 106 10.04 -2.89 -13.47
C ASP A 106 8.69 -2.77 -14.21
N ILE A 107 7.55 -2.82 -13.48
CA ILE A 107 6.21 -2.68 -14.07
C ILE A 107 5.71 -1.22 -14.10
N ARG A 108 6.46 -0.25 -13.57
CA ARG A 108 6.06 1.16 -13.47
C ARG A 108 5.69 1.81 -14.81
N LYS A 109 6.24 1.31 -15.91
CA LYS A 109 5.91 1.81 -17.26
C LYS A 109 4.44 1.59 -17.64
N LYS A 110 3.79 0.56 -17.06
CA LYS A 110 2.41 0.16 -17.33
C LYS A 110 1.47 0.41 -16.15
N THR A 111 2.00 0.52 -14.94
CA THR A 111 1.24 0.58 -13.69
C THR A 111 1.58 1.85 -12.93
N ARG A 112 0.57 2.63 -12.54
CA ARG A 112 0.76 3.82 -11.69
C ARG A 112 0.85 3.43 -10.22
N PHE A 113 1.83 3.99 -9.52
CA PHE A 113 2.04 3.77 -8.09
C PHE A 113 1.58 4.98 -7.27
N ILE A 114 0.66 4.75 -6.36
CA ILE A 114 0.09 5.78 -5.50
C ILE A 114 0.31 5.37 -4.05
N HIS A 115 0.74 6.31 -3.22
CA HIS A 115 0.78 6.15 -1.77
C HIS A 115 -0.27 7.04 -1.12
N TYR A 116 -1.13 6.44 -0.32
CA TYR A 116 -2.18 7.14 0.43
C TYR A 116 -1.83 7.11 1.91
N VAL A 117 -1.81 8.26 2.56
CA VAL A 117 -1.27 8.52 3.90
C VAL A 117 0.26 8.54 3.89
N ALA A 118 0.79 9.70 3.54
CA ALA A 118 2.23 9.94 3.49
C ALA A 118 2.93 9.63 4.82
N PRO A 119 4.18 9.11 4.79
CA PRO A 119 4.93 8.91 6.02
C PRO A 119 5.21 10.23 6.74
N THR A 120 5.19 10.20 8.07
CA THR A 120 5.38 11.37 8.95
C THR A 120 6.84 11.87 8.96
N VAL A 121 7.33 12.26 7.79
CA VAL A 121 8.75 12.65 7.57
C VAL A 121 9.15 13.92 8.30
N TRP A 122 8.19 14.72 8.73
CA TRP A 122 8.38 15.93 9.51
C TRP A 122 8.74 15.64 10.97
N ALA A 123 8.32 14.48 11.49
CA ALA A 123 8.61 14.05 12.87
C ALA A 123 9.83 13.14 12.93
N TRP A 124 10.04 12.27 11.92
CA TRP A 124 11.11 11.28 11.94
C TRP A 124 11.47 10.77 10.55
N LYS A 125 12.76 10.46 10.34
CA LYS A 125 13.29 9.89 9.09
C LYS A 125 12.95 10.73 7.86
N SER A 126 13.30 12.01 7.90
CA SER A 126 13.06 12.99 6.81
C SER A 126 13.55 12.52 5.44
N TYR A 127 14.63 11.72 5.37
CA TYR A 127 15.14 11.13 4.13
C TYR A 127 14.10 10.26 3.38
N ARG A 128 13.06 9.77 4.07
CA ARG A 128 11.96 9.01 3.45
C ARG A 128 11.17 9.85 2.45
N ALA A 129 11.11 11.16 2.61
CA ALA A 129 10.44 12.03 1.65
C ALA A 129 11.02 11.84 0.24
N LYS A 130 12.34 11.93 0.10
CA LYS A 130 13.04 11.71 -1.18
C LYS A 130 12.81 10.29 -1.72
N ILE A 131 12.88 9.28 -0.84
CA ILE A 131 12.68 7.88 -1.24
C ILE A 131 11.26 7.67 -1.78
N PHE A 132 10.25 8.16 -1.08
CA PHE A 132 8.85 7.99 -1.50
C PHE A 132 8.53 8.80 -2.75
N SER A 133 9.01 10.04 -2.88
CA SER A 133 8.86 10.83 -4.11
C SER A 133 9.44 10.11 -5.34
N ASN A 134 10.56 9.42 -5.20
CA ASN A 134 11.16 8.66 -6.31
C ASN A 134 10.40 7.37 -6.65
N LEU A 135 9.77 6.72 -5.67
CA LEU A 135 9.11 5.44 -5.85
C LEU A 135 7.68 5.54 -6.37
N TYR A 136 6.98 6.61 -6.04
CA TYR A 136 5.56 6.79 -6.34
C TYR A 136 5.34 7.87 -7.38
N ASP A 137 4.27 7.72 -8.17
CA ASP A 137 3.82 8.73 -9.12
C ASP A 137 2.94 9.78 -8.44
N LYS A 138 2.33 9.41 -7.30
CA LYS A 138 1.52 10.33 -6.49
C LYS A 138 1.53 9.92 -5.02
N ILE A 139 1.62 10.92 -4.14
CA ILE A 139 1.54 10.75 -2.68
C ILE A 139 0.42 11.64 -2.15
N PHE A 140 -0.51 11.06 -1.40
CA PHE A 140 -1.55 11.79 -0.71
C PHE A 140 -1.20 11.95 0.76
N THR A 141 -1.25 13.17 1.23
CA THR A 141 -0.97 13.55 2.62
C THR A 141 -2.27 13.71 3.41
N LEU A 142 -2.24 13.54 4.72
CA LEU A 142 -3.38 13.81 5.58
C LEU A 142 -3.46 15.28 6.00
N PHE A 143 -2.33 15.93 6.21
CA PHE A 143 -2.27 17.28 6.73
C PHE A 143 -1.81 18.28 5.67
N LYS A 144 -2.39 19.48 5.68
CA LYS A 144 -2.10 20.55 4.69
C LYS A 144 -0.62 20.99 4.68
N PHE A 145 0.12 20.80 5.77
CA PHE A 145 1.52 21.21 5.87
C PHE A 145 2.50 20.13 5.33
N GLU A 146 2.08 18.88 5.15
CA GLU A 146 2.96 17.78 4.76
C GLU A 146 3.48 17.87 3.32
N PRO A 147 2.72 18.33 2.31
CA PRO A 147 3.18 18.36 0.91
C PRO A 147 4.52 19.03 0.72
N ARG A 148 4.83 20.10 1.48
CA ARG A 148 6.11 20.82 1.39
C ARG A 148 7.36 19.95 1.57
N TYR A 149 7.24 18.83 2.29
CA TYR A 149 8.35 17.91 2.53
C TYR A 149 8.62 16.99 1.33
N PHE A 150 7.62 16.73 0.50
CA PHE A 150 7.70 15.86 -0.67
C PHE A 150 7.94 16.64 -1.96
N LEU A 151 7.28 17.78 -2.15
CA LEU A 151 7.34 18.60 -3.37
C LEU A 151 8.75 19.06 -3.75
N LYS A 152 9.65 19.23 -2.79
CA LYS A 152 11.07 19.57 -3.05
C LYS A 152 11.89 18.40 -3.63
N HIS A 153 11.30 17.24 -3.79
CA HIS A 153 11.95 16.05 -4.33
C HIS A 153 11.30 15.53 -5.63
N GLY A 154 10.27 16.22 -6.16
CA GLY A 154 9.55 15.88 -7.38
C GLY A 154 8.05 15.92 -7.23
#